data_30ca20bf32f06ab8be8d8dc1493ffa94
#
_entry.id   30ca20bf32f06ab8be8d8dc1493ffa94
#
_cell.length_a   1.000
_cell.length_b   1.000
_cell.length_c   1.000
_cell.angle_alpha   90.00
_cell.angle_beta   90.00
_cell.angle_gamma   90.00
#
_symmetry.space_group_name_H-M   'P 1'
#
loop_
_entity.id
_entity.type
_entity.pdbx_description
1 polymer ?
#
loop_
_entity_poly.entity_id
_entity_poly.type
_entity_poly.pdbx_seq_one_letter_code
_entity_poly.pdbx_strand_id
1 'polypeptide(L)'
;CQGGTCYGWERNVVDQPTAVKKIITNGAERITAGLGIGNELEDHSVARMIDHTLLKQDATPDEIRILCDEALKYKFASVCINPCYVALCSNLLKNSVVKVCTVIGFPLGANSTEIKRAEAELALRQGAQEIDMVINIGMLKQGNYEYVFNDINQVVLAAKKFNAVSKVILE
;
A
#
# COMPACT_ATOMS: atom_id res chain seq x y z
N CYS A 1 -4.77 10.80 31.40
CA CYS A 1 -4.70 12.26 31.17
C CYS A 1 -5.30 12.97 32.36
N GLN A 2 -4.49 13.49 33.26
CA GLN A 2 -4.90 14.48 34.24
C GLN A 2 -4.49 15.85 33.68
N GLY A 3 -5.49 16.65 33.25
CA GLY A 3 -5.33 18.08 33.02
C GLY A 3 -4.53 18.58 31.83
N GLY A 4 -4.23 17.77 30.85
CA GLY A 4 -3.51 18.18 29.66
C GLY A 4 -4.26 17.77 28.38
N THR A 5 -4.45 18.71 27.49
CA THR A 5 -5.00 18.48 26.15
C THR A 5 -4.19 17.40 25.46
N CYS A 6 -4.81 16.26 25.13
CA CYS A 6 -4.19 15.27 24.26
C CYS A 6 -4.04 15.91 22.88
N TYR A 7 -2.84 16.32 22.56
CA TYR A 7 -2.51 16.80 21.21
C TYR A 7 -2.46 15.58 20.29
N GLY A 8 -3.36 15.54 19.31
CA GLY A 8 -3.29 14.57 18.24
C GLY A 8 -1.97 14.72 17.47
N TRP A 9 -1.54 13.64 16.83
CA TRP A 9 -0.36 13.60 15.95
C TRP A 9 -0.32 14.74 14.91
N GLU A 10 -1.49 15.28 14.55
CA GLU A 10 -1.68 16.40 13.64
C GLU A 10 -0.96 17.68 14.07
N ARG A 11 -0.89 17.97 15.37
CA ARG A 11 -0.13 19.13 15.87
C ARG A 11 1.38 18.95 15.73
N ASN A 12 1.88 17.72 15.92
CA ASN A 12 3.31 17.45 15.72
C ASN A 12 3.74 17.69 14.27
N VAL A 13 2.85 17.47 13.31
CA VAL A 13 3.10 17.73 11.88
C VAL A 13 3.14 19.23 11.58
N VAL A 14 2.26 20.01 12.21
CA VAL A 14 2.23 21.49 12.07
C VAL A 14 3.44 22.13 12.75
N ASP A 15 3.81 21.64 13.93
CA ASP A 15 4.88 22.21 14.74
C ASP A 15 6.30 21.79 14.29
N GLN A 16 6.42 20.79 13.39
CA GLN A 16 7.70 20.34 12.86
C GLN A 16 7.73 20.22 11.33
N PRO A 17 7.55 21.33 10.60
CA PRO A 17 7.49 21.33 9.13
C PRO A 17 8.78 20.82 8.47
N THR A 18 9.92 20.91 9.15
CA THR A 18 11.22 20.38 8.68
C THR A 18 11.30 18.88 8.75
N ALA A 19 10.69 18.24 9.75
CA ALA A 19 10.62 16.77 9.86
C ALA A 19 9.71 16.19 8.77
N VAL A 20 8.57 16.82 8.52
CA VAL A 20 7.65 16.44 7.45
C VAL A 20 8.29 16.61 6.07
N LYS A 21 8.98 17.72 5.81
CA LYS A 21 9.76 17.91 4.58
C LYS A 21 10.79 16.80 4.37
N LYS A 22 11.48 16.38 5.43
CA LYS A 22 12.49 15.31 5.37
C LYS A 22 11.86 13.95 5.01
N ILE A 23 10.68 13.67 5.54
CA ILE A 23 9.91 12.45 5.25
C ILE A 23 9.44 12.45 3.78
N ILE A 24 8.93 13.57 3.29
CA ILE A 24 8.51 13.75 1.89
C ILE A 24 9.71 13.63 0.94
N THR A 25 10.85 14.26 1.27
CA THR A 25 12.07 14.21 0.45
C THR A 25 12.66 12.80 0.39
N ASN A 26 12.39 11.95 1.40
CA ASN A 26 12.79 10.55 1.42
C ASN A 26 11.79 9.60 0.73
N GLY A 27 10.84 10.14 -0.04
CA GLY A 27 9.96 9.35 -0.92
C GLY A 27 8.60 8.97 -0.34
N ALA A 28 8.17 9.56 0.78
CA ALA A 28 6.82 9.37 1.29
C ALA A 28 5.82 10.27 0.53
N GLU A 29 5.42 9.85 -0.65
CA GLU A 29 4.49 10.61 -1.51
C GLU A 29 3.05 10.71 -0.96
N ARG A 30 2.70 9.97 0.09
CA ARG A 30 1.34 9.87 0.64
C ARG A 30 1.15 10.46 2.03
N ILE A 31 2.15 11.14 2.61
CA ILE A 31 1.89 11.98 3.78
C ILE A 31 1.34 13.30 3.27
N THR A 32 0.16 13.28 2.75
CA THR A 32 -0.63 14.49 2.62
C THR A 32 -1.36 14.64 3.95
N ALA A 33 -0.70 15.25 4.93
CA ALA A 33 -1.44 16.07 5.85
C ALA A 33 -2.03 17.17 4.96
N GLY A 34 -3.20 16.94 4.43
CA GLY A 34 -4.02 17.94 3.78
C GLY A 34 -4.42 18.96 4.83
N LEU A 35 -3.48 19.76 5.26
CA LEU A 35 -3.75 21.00 5.96
C LEU A 35 -4.39 21.87 4.89
N GLY A 36 -5.71 21.77 4.79
CA GLY A 36 -6.57 22.70 4.08
C GLY A 36 -6.40 24.10 4.63
N ILE A 37 -5.32 24.74 4.25
CA ILE A 37 -5.18 26.17 4.34
C ILE A 37 -5.62 26.69 2.97
N GLY A 38 -6.90 26.98 2.88
CA GLY A 38 -7.47 27.73 1.77
C GLY A 38 -8.16 26.88 0.71
N ASN A 39 -9.47 27.05 0.66
CA ASN A 39 -10.45 26.73 -0.35
C ASN A 39 -10.88 25.25 -0.46
N GLU A 40 -12.14 25.07 -0.04
CA GLU A 40 -13.03 23.96 -0.38
C GLU A 40 -12.29 22.62 -0.55
N LEU A 41 -12.11 21.95 0.59
CA LEU A 41 -11.82 20.52 0.60
C LEU A 41 -12.97 19.84 -0.14
N GLU A 42 -12.84 19.67 -1.45
CA GLU A 42 -13.60 18.61 -2.08
C GLU A 42 -13.28 17.35 -1.30
N ASP A 43 -14.31 16.66 -0.88
CA ASP A 43 -14.33 15.45 -0.05
C ASP A 43 -13.46 14.29 -0.61
N HIS A 44 -12.82 14.53 -1.75
CA HIS A 44 -11.96 13.60 -2.48
C HIS A 44 -10.52 13.52 -1.97
N SER A 45 -10.07 14.39 -1.06
CA SER A 45 -8.68 14.36 -0.60
C SER A 45 -8.40 13.13 0.27
N VAL A 46 -9.33 12.75 1.14
CA VAL A 46 -9.23 11.55 1.99
C VAL A 46 -9.39 10.26 1.17
N ALA A 47 -10.32 10.27 0.21
CA ALA A 47 -10.55 9.12 -0.68
C ALA A 47 -9.27 8.69 -1.41
N ARG A 48 -8.46 9.65 -1.86
CA ARG A 48 -7.18 9.39 -2.54
C ARG A 48 -6.07 8.81 -1.65
N MET A 49 -6.31 8.67 -0.35
CA MET A 49 -5.40 8.03 0.60
C MET A 49 -5.86 6.62 0.99
N ILE A 50 -6.99 6.16 0.47
CA ILE A 50 -7.60 4.88 0.82
C ILE A 50 -7.21 3.82 -0.21
N ASP A 51 -6.62 2.73 0.27
CA ASP A 51 -6.50 1.49 -0.46
C ASP A 51 -7.73 0.63 -0.14
N HIS A 52 -8.72 0.61 -1.07
CA HIS A 52 -9.98 -0.12 -0.87
C HIS A 52 -9.73 -1.61 -0.95
N THR A 53 -9.92 -2.33 0.17
CA THR A 53 -9.30 -3.63 0.39
C THR A 53 -10.32 -4.76 0.54
N LEU A 54 -10.09 -5.86 -0.20
CA LEU A 54 -10.81 -7.13 -0.04
C LEU A 54 -9.83 -8.30 -0.14
N LEU A 55 -9.43 -8.83 1.02
CA LEU A 55 -8.45 -9.92 1.17
C LEU A 55 -9.03 -11.18 1.81
N LYS A 56 -10.37 -11.29 1.87
CA LYS A 56 -11.00 -12.51 2.36
C LYS A 56 -10.61 -13.70 1.48
N GLN A 57 -10.40 -14.85 2.10
CA GLN A 57 -10.02 -16.08 1.40
C GLN A 57 -11.13 -16.61 0.47
N ASP A 58 -12.38 -16.26 0.74
CA ASP A 58 -13.58 -16.65 0.01
C ASP A 58 -14.11 -15.55 -0.91
N ALA A 59 -13.34 -14.46 -1.11
CA ALA A 59 -13.71 -13.38 -2.02
C ALA A 59 -13.99 -13.92 -3.43
N THR A 60 -15.09 -13.48 -4.01
CA THR A 60 -15.54 -13.91 -5.35
C THR A 60 -15.23 -12.85 -6.42
N PRO A 61 -15.15 -13.24 -7.71
CA PRO A 61 -14.98 -12.27 -8.80
C PRO A 61 -16.07 -11.19 -8.83
N ASP A 62 -17.31 -11.48 -8.40
CA ASP A 62 -18.38 -10.49 -8.37
C ASP A 62 -18.18 -9.46 -7.26
N GLU A 63 -17.71 -9.87 -6.08
CA GLU A 63 -17.33 -8.95 -5.00
C GLU A 63 -16.15 -8.06 -5.41
N ILE A 64 -15.19 -8.61 -6.17
CA ILE A 64 -14.07 -7.82 -6.73
C ILE A 64 -14.56 -6.78 -7.74
N ARG A 65 -15.59 -7.09 -8.56
CA ARG A 65 -16.20 -6.11 -9.47
C ARG A 65 -16.85 -4.97 -8.70
N ILE A 66 -17.60 -5.28 -7.66
CA ILE A 66 -18.24 -4.27 -6.78
C ILE A 66 -17.17 -3.39 -6.15
N LEU A 67 -16.08 -3.98 -5.64
CA LEU A 67 -14.93 -3.25 -5.07
C LEU A 67 -14.34 -2.25 -6.08
N CYS A 68 -14.14 -2.68 -7.32
CA CYS A 68 -13.61 -1.82 -8.38
C CYS A 68 -14.57 -0.69 -8.73
N ASP A 69 -15.88 -0.97 -8.83
CA ASP A 69 -16.91 0.03 -9.12
C ASP A 69 -17.00 1.10 -8.01
N GLU A 70 -16.90 0.69 -6.74
CA GLU A 70 -16.83 1.59 -5.60
C GLU A 70 -15.57 2.46 -5.67
N ALA A 71 -14.41 1.84 -5.96
CA ALA A 71 -13.15 2.57 -6.06
C ALA A 71 -13.15 3.61 -7.19
N LEU A 72 -13.76 3.30 -8.32
CA LEU A 72 -13.96 4.24 -9.43
C LEU A 72 -14.90 5.38 -9.03
N LYS A 73 -16.02 5.06 -8.38
CA LYS A 73 -17.03 6.03 -7.94
C LYS A 73 -16.46 7.05 -6.95
N TYR A 74 -15.74 6.56 -5.95
CA TYR A 74 -15.19 7.41 -4.89
C TYR A 74 -13.77 7.90 -5.16
N LYS A 75 -13.15 7.48 -6.27
CA LYS A 75 -11.79 7.85 -6.67
C LYS A 75 -10.75 7.50 -5.60
N PHE A 76 -10.82 6.29 -5.05
CA PHE A 76 -9.83 5.78 -4.08
C PHE A 76 -8.43 5.72 -4.70
N ALA A 77 -7.40 5.64 -3.85
CA ALA A 77 -6.01 5.54 -4.29
C ALA A 77 -5.77 4.24 -5.06
N SER A 78 -6.22 3.14 -4.50
CA SER A 78 -6.10 1.81 -5.09
C SER A 78 -7.25 0.89 -4.68
N VAL A 79 -7.32 -0.27 -5.35
CA VAL A 79 -7.93 -1.48 -4.80
C VAL A 79 -6.82 -2.42 -4.35
N CYS A 80 -6.93 -3.02 -3.16
CA CYS A 80 -5.99 -4.02 -2.66
C CYS A 80 -6.68 -5.38 -2.57
N ILE A 81 -6.16 -6.35 -3.34
CA ILE A 81 -6.84 -7.66 -3.54
C ILE A 81 -5.85 -8.82 -3.48
N ASN A 82 -6.39 -10.04 -3.36
CA ASN A 82 -5.58 -11.25 -3.48
C ASN A 82 -4.95 -11.37 -4.88
N PRO A 83 -3.73 -11.94 -5.01
CA PRO A 83 -2.98 -11.97 -6.27
C PRO A 83 -3.72 -12.59 -7.46
N CYS A 84 -4.59 -13.57 -7.22
CA CYS A 84 -5.37 -14.22 -8.28
C CYS A 84 -6.34 -13.28 -9.02
N TYR A 85 -6.65 -12.10 -8.47
CA TYR A 85 -7.57 -11.12 -9.05
C TYR A 85 -6.88 -9.94 -9.74
N VAL A 86 -5.55 -9.88 -9.74
CA VAL A 86 -4.81 -8.75 -10.34
C VAL A 86 -5.18 -8.53 -11.79
N ALA A 87 -5.18 -9.57 -12.61
CA ALA A 87 -5.53 -9.44 -14.04
C ALA A 87 -6.97 -8.93 -14.25
N LEU A 88 -7.92 -9.36 -13.40
CA LEU A 88 -9.31 -8.91 -13.44
C LEU A 88 -9.38 -7.41 -13.10
N CYS A 89 -8.79 -6.98 -11.98
CA CYS A 89 -8.78 -5.58 -11.56
C CYS A 89 -8.06 -4.69 -12.57
N SER A 90 -6.94 -5.13 -13.13
CA SER A 90 -6.19 -4.41 -14.16
C SER A 90 -7.05 -4.12 -15.41
N ASN A 91 -7.89 -5.06 -15.80
CA ASN A 91 -8.84 -4.86 -16.90
C ASN A 91 -9.98 -3.91 -16.52
N LEU A 92 -10.58 -4.06 -15.33
CA LEU A 92 -11.70 -3.25 -14.86
C LEU A 92 -11.31 -1.79 -14.63
N LEU A 93 -10.10 -1.54 -14.12
CA LEU A 93 -9.60 -0.22 -13.78
C LEU A 93 -8.77 0.43 -14.90
N LYS A 94 -8.75 -0.17 -16.08
CA LYS A 94 -8.02 0.35 -17.24
C LYS A 94 -8.46 1.79 -17.55
N ASN A 95 -7.47 2.67 -17.76
CA ASN A 95 -7.70 4.10 -18.03
C ASN A 95 -8.31 4.89 -16.86
N SER A 96 -8.26 4.37 -15.63
CA SER A 96 -8.64 5.10 -14.43
C SER A 96 -7.41 5.60 -13.66
N VAL A 97 -7.67 6.45 -12.66
CA VAL A 97 -6.64 6.91 -11.71
C VAL A 97 -6.43 5.93 -10.55
N VAL A 98 -7.37 4.98 -10.37
CA VAL A 98 -7.33 3.98 -9.29
C VAL A 98 -6.30 2.92 -9.65
N LYS A 99 -5.39 2.67 -8.73
CA LYS A 99 -4.32 1.70 -8.92
C LYS A 99 -4.73 0.29 -8.53
N VAL A 100 -4.07 -0.69 -9.11
CA VAL A 100 -4.19 -2.08 -8.68
C VAL A 100 -3.04 -2.38 -7.72
N CYS A 101 -3.40 -2.65 -6.46
CA CYS A 101 -2.51 -3.11 -5.40
C CYS A 101 -2.80 -4.58 -5.10
N THR A 102 -1.77 -5.36 -4.76
CA THR A 102 -1.95 -6.74 -4.28
C THR A 102 -0.93 -7.09 -3.21
N VAL A 103 -1.22 -8.14 -2.45
CA VAL A 103 -0.37 -8.61 -1.36
C VAL A 103 0.63 -9.66 -1.82
N ILE A 104 1.79 -9.73 -1.17
CA ILE A 104 2.87 -10.68 -1.46
C ILE A 104 3.26 -11.41 -0.16
N GLY A 105 3.28 -12.74 -0.22
CA GLY A 105 3.58 -13.59 0.95
C GLY A 105 2.52 -13.51 2.05
N PHE A 106 1.35 -13.05 1.70
CA PHE A 106 0.25 -12.79 2.65
C PHE A 106 -0.49 -14.08 3.03
N PRO A 107 -0.98 -14.23 4.28
CA PRO A 107 -0.84 -13.25 5.37
C PRO A 107 0.41 -13.44 6.24
N LEU A 108 1.14 -14.53 6.13
CA LEU A 108 2.12 -14.96 7.14
C LEU A 108 3.54 -14.37 6.95
N GLY A 109 3.88 -13.91 5.77
CA GLY A 109 5.24 -13.44 5.46
C GLY A 109 6.33 -14.52 5.54
N ALA A 110 5.96 -15.78 5.74
CA ALA A 110 6.86 -16.90 6.02
C ALA A 110 7.36 -17.65 4.77
N ASN A 111 6.99 -17.21 3.58
CA ASN A 111 7.50 -17.75 2.32
C ASN A 111 8.99 -17.42 2.16
N SER A 112 9.72 -18.24 1.38
CA SER A 112 11.09 -17.90 1.03
C SER A 112 11.14 -16.64 0.14
N THR A 113 12.26 -15.96 0.16
CA THR A 113 12.50 -14.73 -0.61
C THR A 113 12.27 -14.95 -2.12
N GLU A 114 12.68 -16.11 -2.65
CA GLU A 114 12.50 -16.45 -4.07
C GLU A 114 11.02 -16.55 -4.44
N ILE A 115 10.19 -17.12 -3.56
CA ILE A 115 8.75 -17.27 -3.80
C ILE A 115 8.08 -15.88 -3.74
N LYS A 116 8.40 -15.05 -2.75
CA LYS A 116 7.87 -13.68 -2.68
C LYS A 116 8.25 -12.87 -3.93
N ARG A 117 9.51 -12.97 -4.38
CA ARG A 117 9.94 -12.32 -5.60
C ARG A 117 9.18 -12.81 -6.83
N ALA A 118 9.01 -14.14 -6.97
CA ALA A 118 8.29 -14.72 -8.11
C ALA A 118 6.82 -14.30 -8.12
N GLU A 119 6.17 -14.28 -6.96
CA GLU A 119 4.79 -13.81 -6.78
C GLU A 119 4.67 -12.32 -7.17
N ALA A 120 5.58 -11.48 -6.69
CA ALA A 120 5.64 -10.06 -7.04
C ALA A 120 5.82 -9.86 -8.56
N GLU A 121 6.77 -10.55 -9.20
CA GLU A 121 7.01 -10.45 -10.64
C GLU A 121 5.79 -10.93 -11.46
N LEU A 122 5.08 -11.95 -11.00
CA LEU A 122 3.85 -12.40 -11.66
C LEU A 122 2.74 -11.35 -11.55
N ALA A 123 2.48 -10.84 -10.35
CA ALA A 123 1.47 -9.82 -10.12
C ALA A 123 1.74 -8.54 -10.95
N LEU A 124 2.99 -8.10 -11.00
CA LEU A 124 3.41 -6.94 -11.78
C LEU A 124 3.20 -7.15 -13.29
N ARG A 125 3.54 -8.33 -13.82
CA ARG A 125 3.24 -8.68 -15.22
C ARG A 125 1.75 -8.70 -15.53
N GLN A 126 0.91 -9.01 -14.55
CA GLN A 126 -0.55 -9.01 -14.68
C GLN A 126 -1.18 -7.63 -14.54
N GLY A 127 -0.38 -6.60 -14.22
CA GLY A 127 -0.81 -5.21 -14.18
C GLY A 127 -0.97 -4.61 -12.79
N ALA A 128 -0.44 -5.24 -11.74
CA ALA A 128 -0.31 -4.59 -10.45
C ALA A 128 0.64 -3.38 -10.55
N GLN A 129 0.26 -2.28 -9.93
CA GLN A 129 1.02 -1.04 -9.88
C GLN A 129 1.59 -0.77 -8.48
N GLU A 130 1.04 -1.47 -7.49
CA GLU A 130 1.50 -1.46 -6.11
C GLU A 130 1.51 -2.89 -5.57
N ILE A 131 2.49 -3.21 -4.75
CA ILE A 131 2.63 -4.52 -4.11
C ILE A 131 2.95 -4.35 -2.63
N ASP A 132 2.20 -5.04 -1.78
CA ASP A 132 2.28 -4.98 -0.33
C ASP A 132 2.80 -6.33 0.19
N MET A 133 4.11 -6.41 0.46
CA MET A 133 4.71 -7.63 0.97
C MET A 133 4.62 -7.73 2.48
N VAL A 134 4.36 -8.92 2.99
CA VAL A 134 4.45 -9.18 4.43
C VAL A 134 5.90 -9.47 4.81
N ILE A 135 6.39 -8.76 5.83
CA ILE A 135 7.74 -8.98 6.39
C ILE A 135 7.87 -10.40 6.96
N ASN A 136 9.07 -10.98 6.91
CA ASN A 136 9.30 -12.25 7.61
C ASN A 136 9.45 -11.99 9.11
N ILE A 137 8.34 -12.15 9.83
CA ILE A 137 8.22 -11.86 11.27
C ILE A 137 9.15 -12.74 12.10
N GLY A 138 9.28 -14.02 11.73
CA GLY A 138 10.14 -14.97 12.44
C GLY A 138 11.61 -14.55 12.38
N MET A 139 12.10 -14.19 11.20
CA MET A 139 13.48 -13.72 11.01
C MET A 139 13.71 -12.37 11.68
N LEU A 140 12.73 -11.46 11.64
CA LEU A 140 12.81 -10.18 12.33
C LEU A 140 12.91 -10.37 13.86
N LYS A 141 12.06 -11.23 14.43
CA LYS A 141 12.09 -11.54 15.88
C LYS A 141 13.40 -12.21 16.30
N GLN A 142 13.99 -13.00 15.43
CA GLN A 142 15.31 -13.63 15.68
C GLN A 142 16.47 -12.61 15.60
N GLY A 143 16.23 -11.40 15.07
CA GLY A 143 17.28 -10.40 14.83
C GLY A 143 18.10 -10.68 13.57
N ASN A 144 17.63 -11.54 12.67
CA ASN A 144 18.30 -11.79 11.39
C ASN A 144 17.95 -10.69 10.38
N TYR A 145 18.49 -9.49 10.63
CA TYR A 145 18.21 -8.30 9.83
C TYR A 145 18.76 -8.40 8.41
N GLU A 146 19.81 -9.17 8.19
CA GLU A 146 20.37 -9.39 6.85
C GLU A 146 19.37 -10.15 5.96
N TYR A 147 18.77 -11.22 6.51
CA TYR A 147 17.72 -11.95 5.80
C TYR A 147 16.53 -11.03 5.49
N VAL A 148 16.04 -10.29 6.49
CA VAL A 148 14.88 -9.39 6.34
C VAL A 148 15.17 -8.30 5.29
N PHE A 149 16.37 -7.72 5.31
CA PHE A 149 16.78 -6.74 4.31
C PHE A 149 16.79 -7.34 2.91
N ASN A 150 17.41 -8.53 2.74
CA ASN A 150 17.45 -9.20 1.45
C ASN A 150 16.04 -9.55 0.94
N ASP A 151 15.17 -10.06 1.81
CA ASP A 151 13.77 -10.41 1.50
C ASP A 151 13.00 -9.21 0.93
N ILE A 152 13.06 -8.08 1.63
CA ILE A 152 12.45 -6.82 1.18
C ILE A 152 13.10 -6.33 -0.12
N ASN A 153 14.43 -6.33 -0.19
CA ASN A 153 15.17 -5.79 -1.33
C ASN A 153 14.87 -6.55 -2.62
N GLN A 154 14.69 -7.87 -2.58
CA GLN A 154 14.34 -8.66 -3.77
C GLN A 154 12.98 -8.27 -4.34
N VAL A 155 11.99 -8.00 -3.48
CA VAL A 155 10.66 -7.53 -3.89
C VAL A 155 10.73 -6.09 -4.41
N VAL A 156 11.49 -5.21 -3.75
CA VAL A 156 11.73 -3.82 -4.22
C VAL A 156 12.38 -3.80 -5.61
N LEU A 157 13.38 -4.65 -5.84
CA LEU A 157 14.05 -4.76 -7.14
C LEU A 157 13.09 -5.26 -8.24
N ALA A 158 12.17 -6.18 -7.90
CA ALA A 158 11.12 -6.60 -8.82
C ALA A 158 10.17 -5.43 -9.16
N ALA A 159 9.68 -4.71 -8.14
CA ALA A 159 8.79 -3.56 -8.34
C ALA A 159 9.43 -2.45 -9.20
N LYS A 160 10.69 -2.13 -8.98
CA LYS A 160 11.42 -1.11 -9.76
C LYS A 160 11.47 -1.40 -11.25
N LYS A 161 11.58 -2.67 -11.67
CA LYS A 161 11.59 -3.05 -13.09
C LYS A 161 10.29 -2.67 -13.82
N PHE A 162 9.18 -2.57 -13.07
CA PHE A 162 7.85 -2.26 -13.60
C PHE A 162 7.39 -0.83 -13.23
N ASN A 163 8.27 -0.01 -12.64
CA ASN A 163 7.92 1.32 -12.13
C ASN A 163 6.74 1.29 -11.14
N ALA A 164 6.66 0.23 -10.33
CA ALA A 164 5.62 0.00 -9.34
C ALA A 164 6.10 0.38 -7.94
N VAL A 165 5.14 0.69 -7.06
CA VAL A 165 5.39 0.96 -5.64
C VAL A 165 5.42 -0.36 -4.87
N SER A 166 6.38 -0.49 -3.95
CA SER A 166 6.38 -1.57 -2.98
C SER A 166 6.19 -1.01 -1.56
N LYS A 167 5.34 -1.66 -0.79
CA LYS A 167 5.08 -1.35 0.62
C LYS A 167 5.37 -2.60 1.46
N VAL A 168 5.62 -2.44 2.75
CA VAL A 168 5.89 -3.55 3.66
C VAL A 168 4.87 -3.55 4.78
N ILE A 169 4.17 -4.68 4.93
CA ILE A 169 3.25 -4.93 6.04
C ILE A 169 4.09 -5.40 7.22
N LEU A 170 4.02 -4.68 8.33
CA LEU A 170 4.88 -4.91 9.51
C LEU A 170 4.22 -5.78 10.58
N GLU A 171 2.91 -5.97 10.50
CA GLU A 171 2.04 -6.61 11.48
C GLU A 171 1.89 -5.86 12.81
#